data_be2d0f1f0c8dd3955d437b19828a2860
#
_entry.id   be2d0f1f0c8dd3955d437b19828a2860
#
_cell.length_a   1.000
_cell.length_b   1.000
_cell.length_c   1.000
_cell.angle_alpha   90.00
_cell.angle_beta   90.00
_cell.angle_gamma   90.00
#
_symmetry.space_group_name_H-M   'P 1'
#
loop_
_entity.id
_entity.type
_entity.pdbx_description
1 polymer ?
#
loop_
_entity_poly.entity_id
_entity_poly.type
_entity_poly.pdbx_seq_one_letter_code
_entity_poly.pdbx_strand_id
1 'polypeptide(L)'
;MDEAKKAGDTKAVSTLERIGRPVDGCYREVFKGMMAQRRIMKKYGGHSMNKGIYWTDTALPLLRSREFSFTDKLGLALGYKRCLTYMWPTTSKCDFPRECTRFAMPYYIFQGVHDNNTPSALVQAYYDAIEAPDKDLIWFEHSAHGPLREEPETYKRLLREKLLQWI
;
A
#
# COMPACT_ATOMS: atom_id res chain seq x y z
N MET A 1 14.43 -6.55 -4.81
CA MET A 1 15.82 -6.73 -5.37
C MET A 1 15.96 -8.11 -5.99
N ASP A 2 15.59 -9.17 -5.29
CA ASP A 2 15.81 -10.56 -5.73
C ASP A 2 15.04 -10.91 -7.01
N GLU A 3 13.80 -10.49 -7.13
CA GLU A 3 13.01 -10.69 -8.36
C GLU A 3 13.63 -9.98 -9.57
N ALA A 4 14.20 -8.79 -9.38
CA ALA A 4 14.90 -8.07 -10.46
C ALA A 4 16.18 -8.81 -10.88
N LYS A 5 16.91 -9.36 -9.90
CA LYS A 5 18.10 -10.18 -10.18
C LYS A 5 17.75 -11.48 -10.90
N LYS A 6 16.72 -12.21 -10.44
CA LYS A 6 16.24 -13.42 -11.11
C LYS A 6 15.79 -13.17 -12.56
N ALA A 7 15.18 -12.00 -12.80
CA ALA A 7 14.75 -11.58 -14.13
C ALA A 7 15.87 -11.02 -15.02
N GLY A 8 17.12 -10.93 -14.52
CA GLY A 8 18.23 -10.33 -15.26
C GLY A 8 18.08 -8.82 -15.53
N ASP A 9 17.22 -8.12 -14.77
CA ASP A 9 16.94 -6.69 -14.96
C ASP A 9 18.04 -5.83 -14.31
N THR A 10 19.16 -5.72 -15.01
CA THR A 10 20.32 -4.94 -14.56
C THR A 10 19.98 -3.47 -14.30
N LYS A 11 19.02 -2.90 -15.06
CA LYS A 11 18.57 -1.52 -14.90
C LYS A 11 17.76 -1.32 -13.61
N ALA A 12 16.91 -2.25 -13.25
CA ALA A 12 16.19 -2.21 -11.98
C ALA A 12 17.16 -2.41 -10.82
N VAL A 13 18.08 -3.39 -10.93
CA VAL A 13 19.09 -3.65 -9.90
C VAL A 13 19.94 -2.41 -9.65
N SER A 14 20.55 -1.84 -10.68
CA SER A 14 21.40 -0.63 -10.56
C SER A 14 20.63 0.57 -10.00
N THR A 15 19.34 0.70 -10.34
CA THR A 15 18.49 1.75 -9.78
C THR A 15 18.27 1.56 -8.29
N LEU A 16 17.97 0.33 -7.84
CA LEU A 16 17.78 0.01 -6.42
C LEU A 16 19.08 0.18 -5.61
N GLU A 17 20.22 -0.20 -6.18
CA GLU A 17 21.53 0.03 -5.55
C GLU A 17 21.84 1.52 -5.38
N ARG A 18 21.55 2.32 -6.42
CA ARG A 18 21.77 3.77 -6.38
C ARG A 18 20.90 4.50 -5.35
N ILE A 19 19.63 4.14 -5.21
CA ILE A 19 18.76 4.75 -4.19
C ILE A 19 19.08 4.25 -2.78
N GLY A 20 19.75 3.10 -2.67
CA GLY A 20 20.13 2.48 -1.42
C GLY A 20 18.94 1.89 -0.63
N ARG A 21 19.23 1.44 0.59
CA ARG A 21 18.19 1.03 1.54
C ARG A 21 17.64 2.25 2.28
N PRO A 22 16.35 2.29 2.56
CA PRO A 22 15.80 3.34 3.42
C PRO A 22 16.38 3.19 4.84
N VAL A 23 16.68 4.32 5.48
CA VAL A 23 17.06 4.41 6.90
C VAL A 23 15.87 5.05 7.62
N ASP A 24 15.43 4.42 8.72
CA ASP A 24 14.21 4.81 9.44
C ASP A 24 13.00 5.03 8.52
N GLY A 25 12.83 4.14 7.54
CA GLY A 25 11.76 4.20 6.56
C GLY A 25 11.93 5.26 5.46
N CYS A 26 13.04 6.01 5.46
CA CYS A 26 13.29 7.11 4.52
C CYS A 26 14.48 6.86 3.59
N TYR A 27 14.28 7.15 2.31
CA TYR A 27 15.39 7.29 1.36
C TYR A 27 16.09 8.63 1.53
N ARG A 28 17.38 8.72 1.16
CA ARG A 28 18.14 9.96 1.17
C ARG A 28 17.44 11.10 0.41
N GLU A 29 16.90 10.81 -0.77
CA GLU A 29 15.98 11.67 -1.50
C GLU A 29 14.58 11.03 -1.45
N VAL A 30 13.78 11.38 -0.43
CA VAL A 30 12.53 10.72 -0.08
C VAL A 30 11.63 10.49 -1.30
N PHE A 31 11.25 11.57 -2.00
CA PHE A 31 10.33 11.47 -3.14
C PHE A 31 10.90 10.63 -4.29
N LYS A 32 12.16 10.90 -4.69
CA LYS A 32 12.79 10.18 -5.82
C LYS A 32 13.01 8.71 -5.51
N GLY A 33 13.50 8.41 -4.30
CA GLY A 33 13.73 7.03 -3.85
C GLY A 33 12.45 6.23 -3.80
N MET A 34 11.39 6.78 -3.20
CA MET A 34 10.08 6.13 -3.16
C MET A 34 9.48 5.92 -4.55
N MET A 35 9.57 6.90 -5.45
CA MET A 35 9.06 6.76 -6.81
C MET A 35 9.83 5.69 -7.61
N ALA A 36 11.14 5.64 -7.45
CA ALA A 36 11.97 4.63 -8.11
C ALA A 36 11.64 3.22 -7.58
N GLN A 37 11.56 3.05 -6.27
CA GLN A 37 11.18 1.78 -5.65
C GLN A 37 9.78 1.32 -6.10
N ARG A 38 8.78 2.20 -6.01
CA ARG A 38 7.39 1.88 -6.40
C ARG A 38 7.26 1.51 -7.87
N ARG A 39 8.01 2.17 -8.76
CA ARG A 39 8.04 1.81 -10.20
C ARG A 39 8.56 0.39 -10.41
N ILE A 40 9.62 0.02 -9.71
CA ILE A 40 10.21 -1.33 -9.81
C ILE A 40 9.28 -2.35 -9.17
N MET A 41 8.76 -2.09 -7.97
CA MET A 41 7.80 -2.96 -7.29
C MET A 41 6.57 -3.24 -8.15
N LYS A 42 6.03 -2.23 -8.83
CA LYS A 42 4.93 -2.36 -9.79
C LYS A 42 5.26 -3.31 -10.95
N LYS A 43 6.47 -3.20 -11.50
CA LYS A 43 6.93 -4.05 -12.60
C LYS A 43 6.89 -5.54 -12.22
N TYR A 44 7.11 -5.86 -10.94
CA TYR A 44 7.15 -7.21 -10.42
C TYR A 44 5.88 -7.64 -9.67
N GLY A 45 4.78 -6.91 -9.82
CA GLY A 45 3.46 -7.31 -9.30
C GLY A 45 3.22 -7.02 -7.82
N GLY A 46 4.19 -6.45 -7.10
CA GLY A 46 4.07 -6.25 -5.64
C GLY A 46 3.16 -5.10 -5.18
N HIS A 47 2.50 -4.39 -6.10
CA HIS A 47 1.52 -3.36 -5.78
C HIS A 47 0.12 -3.70 -6.30
N SER A 48 0.05 -4.36 -7.46
CA SER A 48 -1.20 -4.88 -8.04
C SER A 48 -0.87 -6.10 -8.89
N MET A 49 -1.70 -7.11 -8.82
CA MET A 49 -1.61 -8.29 -9.68
C MET A 49 -1.82 -7.91 -11.15
N ASN A 50 -2.68 -6.95 -11.42
CA ASN A 50 -2.94 -6.42 -12.75
C ASN A 50 -2.00 -5.25 -13.12
N LYS A 51 -1.01 -5.52 -13.94
CA LYS A 51 0.05 -4.55 -14.29
C LYS A 51 -0.43 -3.28 -15.01
N GLY A 52 -1.66 -3.27 -15.59
CA GLY A 52 -2.22 -2.13 -16.33
C GLY A 52 -3.09 -1.15 -15.52
N ILE A 53 -3.55 -1.55 -14.38
CA ILE A 53 -4.68 -0.97 -13.62
C ILE A 53 -4.42 0.46 -13.09
N TYR A 54 -3.18 0.87 -12.86
CA TYR A 54 -2.95 2.17 -12.21
C TYR A 54 -3.51 3.37 -13.00
N TRP A 55 -3.37 3.40 -14.32
CA TRP A 55 -3.88 4.49 -15.15
C TRP A 55 -5.38 4.42 -15.31
N THR A 56 -5.93 3.23 -15.55
CA THR A 56 -7.36 3.02 -15.75
C THR A 56 -8.17 3.14 -14.46
N ASP A 57 -7.63 2.65 -13.36
CA ASP A 57 -8.40 2.52 -12.11
C ASP A 57 -8.12 3.62 -11.09
N THR A 58 -7.09 4.41 -11.28
CA THR A 58 -6.75 5.50 -10.34
C THR A 58 -6.67 6.85 -11.03
N ALA A 59 -5.80 6.99 -12.03
CA ALA A 59 -5.57 8.31 -12.63
C ALA A 59 -6.73 8.76 -13.53
N LEU A 60 -7.25 7.87 -14.36
CA LEU A 60 -8.33 8.21 -15.28
C LEU A 60 -9.67 8.52 -14.58
N PRO A 61 -10.14 7.74 -13.58
CA PRO A 61 -11.30 8.09 -12.77
C PRO A 61 -11.12 9.42 -12.05
N LEU A 62 -9.95 9.67 -11.47
CA LEU A 62 -9.64 10.93 -10.81
C LEU A 62 -9.72 12.12 -11.78
N LEU A 63 -9.14 11.99 -12.97
CA LEU A 63 -9.19 13.03 -14.00
C LEU A 63 -10.61 13.29 -14.50
N ARG A 64 -11.44 12.24 -14.56
CA ARG A 64 -12.85 12.31 -15.01
C ARG A 64 -13.82 12.66 -13.88
N SER A 65 -13.39 12.60 -12.62
CA SER A 65 -14.25 12.92 -11.49
C SER A 65 -14.79 14.34 -11.57
N ARG A 66 -16.08 14.50 -11.34
CA ARG A 66 -16.74 15.80 -11.22
C ARG A 66 -16.66 16.39 -9.82
N GLU A 67 -16.27 15.58 -8.85
CA GLU A 67 -16.10 16.01 -7.45
C GLU A 67 -14.84 16.86 -7.26
N PHE A 68 -13.85 16.68 -8.13
CA PHE A 68 -12.60 17.44 -8.12
C PHE A 68 -12.60 18.52 -9.19
N SER A 69 -12.44 19.78 -8.80
CA SER A 69 -12.18 20.88 -9.72
C SER A 69 -10.84 20.72 -10.44
N PHE A 70 -10.59 21.52 -11.46
CA PHE A 70 -9.29 21.53 -12.14
C PHE A 70 -8.15 21.90 -11.17
N THR A 71 -8.39 22.87 -10.29
CA THR A 71 -7.43 23.30 -9.27
C THR A 71 -7.14 22.20 -8.25
N ASP A 72 -8.14 21.40 -7.86
CA ASP A 72 -7.94 20.26 -6.96
C ASP A 72 -7.07 19.18 -7.60
N LYS A 73 -7.32 18.86 -8.87
CA LYS A 73 -6.50 17.90 -9.65
C LYS A 73 -5.05 18.34 -9.77
N LEU A 74 -4.82 19.61 -10.03
CA LEU A 74 -3.47 20.18 -10.06
C LEU A 74 -2.85 20.18 -8.65
N GLY A 75 -3.62 20.61 -7.64
CA GLY A 75 -3.22 20.59 -6.24
C GLY A 75 -2.83 19.20 -5.75
N LEU A 76 -3.58 18.17 -6.15
CA LEU A 76 -3.27 16.77 -5.81
C LEU A 76 -1.92 16.33 -6.39
N ALA A 77 -1.65 16.66 -7.66
CA ALA A 77 -0.38 16.30 -8.31
C ALA A 77 0.83 16.98 -7.64
N LEU A 78 0.72 18.26 -7.32
CA LEU A 78 1.77 19.03 -6.63
C LEU A 78 1.87 18.66 -5.14
N GLY A 79 0.73 18.46 -4.49
CA GLY A 79 0.60 18.11 -3.08
C GLY A 79 1.20 16.75 -2.77
N TYR A 80 1.06 15.78 -3.66
CA TYR A 80 1.64 14.45 -3.49
C TYR A 80 3.15 14.48 -3.26
N LYS A 81 3.88 15.24 -4.09
CA LYS A 81 5.32 15.43 -3.91
C LYS A 81 5.65 16.10 -2.58
N ARG A 82 4.93 17.16 -2.24
CA ARG A 82 5.13 17.89 -0.97
C ARG A 82 4.83 17.01 0.24
N CYS A 83 3.71 16.30 0.22
CA CYS A 83 3.32 15.38 1.27
C CYS A 83 4.41 14.32 1.52
N LEU A 84 4.85 13.60 0.48
CA LEU A 84 5.92 12.61 0.63
C LEU A 84 7.23 13.22 1.11
N THR A 85 7.58 14.42 0.67
CA THR A 85 8.86 15.03 1.05
C THR A 85 8.88 15.50 2.50
N TYR A 86 7.78 16.10 2.99
CA TYR A 86 7.77 16.76 4.29
C TYR A 86 7.08 15.96 5.39
N MET A 87 6.05 15.16 5.06
CA MET A 87 5.32 14.39 6.07
C MET A 87 5.90 12.98 6.27
N TRP A 88 6.38 12.35 5.19
CA TRP A 88 6.87 10.98 5.26
C TRP A 88 7.98 10.77 6.31
N PRO A 89 8.98 11.66 6.47
CA PRO A 89 10.02 11.50 7.49
C PRO A 89 9.50 11.44 8.92
N THR A 90 8.32 12.01 9.19
CA THR A 90 7.65 11.92 10.48
C THR A 90 6.78 10.66 10.55
N THR A 91 5.96 10.43 9.53
CA THR A 91 5.03 9.28 9.47
C THR A 91 5.76 7.94 9.49
N SER A 92 6.93 7.86 8.85
CA SER A 92 7.73 6.62 8.80
C SER A 92 8.32 6.18 10.16
N LYS A 93 8.29 7.07 11.15
CA LYS A 93 8.73 6.76 12.52
C LYS A 93 7.64 6.17 13.41
N CYS A 94 6.37 6.20 12.96
CA CYS A 94 5.27 5.57 13.70
C CYS A 94 5.48 4.05 13.77
N ASP A 95 5.45 3.52 14.98
CA ASP A 95 5.58 2.09 15.27
C ASP A 95 4.24 1.56 15.80
N PHE A 96 3.26 1.37 14.91
CA PHE A 96 1.92 0.90 15.28
C PHE A 96 1.94 -0.40 16.10
N PRO A 97 2.80 -1.39 15.81
CA PRO A 97 2.91 -2.59 16.64
C PRO A 97 3.26 -2.33 18.11
N ARG A 98 3.83 -1.17 18.43
CA ARG A 98 4.14 -0.76 19.81
C ARG A 98 3.19 0.29 20.36
N GLU A 99 2.75 1.20 19.50
CA GLU A 99 2.07 2.43 19.93
C GLU A 99 0.55 2.32 19.83
N CYS A 100 0.02 1.45 18.96
CA CYS A 100 -1.40 1.39 18.65
C CYS A 100 -1.89 -0.06 18.50
N THR A 101 -2.00 -0.77 19.63
CA THR A 101 -2.41 -2.18 19.64
C THR A 101 -3.75 -2.41 20.34
N ARG A 102 -4.32 -1.43 21.04
CA ARG A 102 -5.57 -1.59 21.81
C ARG A 102 -6.71 -0.81 21.18
N PHE A 103 -7.76 -1.53 20.83
CA PHE A 103 -8.97 -0.95 20.22
C PHE A 103 -10.21 -1.32 21.03
N ALA A 104 -11.07 -0.32 21.28
CA ALA A 104 -12.35 -0.52 21.95
C ALA A 104 -13.46 -1.00 20.98
N MET A 105 -13.14 -1.12 19.69
CA MET A 105 -14.05 -1.55 18.62
C MET A 105 -13.49 -2.77 17.91
N PRO A 106 -14.32 -3.53 17.17
CA PRO A 106 -13.85 -4.60 16.29
C PRO A 106 -12.80 -4.11 15.28
N TYR A 107 -11.79 -4.92 15.02
CA TYR A 107 -10.68 -4.58 14.12
C TYR A 107 -10.44 -5.67 13.09
N TYR A 108 -10.74 -5.38 11.82
CA TYR A 108 -10.61 -6.32 10.71
C TYR A 108 -9.57 -5.84 9.71
N ILE A 109 -8.61 -6.71 9.37
CA ILE A 109 -7.59 -6.45 8.35
C ILE A 109 -7.93 -7.26 7.11
N PHE A 110 -7.98 -6.58 5.96
CA PHE A 110 -8.19 -7.18 4.64
C PHE A 110 -6.88 -7.05 3.86
N GLN A 111 -6.17 -8.16 3.69
CA GLN A 111 -4.79 -8.17 3.19
C GLN A 111 -4.64 -9.07 1.96
N GLY A 112 -4.03 -8.57 0.90
CA GLY A 112 -3.62 -9.39 -0.24
C GLY A 112 -2.34 -10.17 0.05
N VAL A 113 -2.33 -11.46 -0.31
CA VAL A 113 -1.17 -12.35 -0.09
C VAL A 113 0.08 -11.85 -0.85
N HIS A 114 -0.12 -11.23 -2.01
CA HIS A 114 0.96 -10.73 -2.87
C HIS A 114 1.35 -9.27 -2.63
N ASP A 115 0.88 -8.67 -1.54
CA ASP A 115 1.19 -7.28 -1.21
C ASP A 115 2.64 -7.12 -0.71
N ASN A 116 3.46 -6.46 -1.53
CA ASN A 116 4.83 -6.06 -1.16
C ASN A 116 4.91 -4.57 -0.77
N ASN A 117 3.80 -3.84 -0.80
CA ASN A 117 3.75 -2.46 -0.31
C ASN A 117 3.57 -2.45 1.23
N THR A 118 2.72 -3.34 1.74
CA THR A 118 2.57 -3.71 3.14
C THR A 118 2.86 -5.22 3.28
N PRO A 119 4.12 -5.62 3.55
CA PRO A 119 4.51 -7.02 3.55
C PRO A 119 3.71 -7.87 4.53
N SER A 120 3.20 -9.00 4.07
CA SER A 120 2.33 -9.91 4.82
C SER A 120 2.87 -10.30 6.19
N ALA A 121 4.19 -10.50 6.32
CA ALA A 121 4.81 -10.81 7.61
C ALA A 121 4.68 -9.68 8.65
N LEU A 122 4.74 -8.41 8.21
CA LEU A 122 4.55 -7.27 9.09
C LEU A 122 3.08 -7.11 9.49
N VAL A 123 2.17 -7.37 8.55
CA VAL A 123 0.72 -7.34 8.82
C VAL A 123 0.34 -8.43 9.82
N GLN A 124 0.85 -9.65 9.65
CA GLN A 124 0.64 -10.74 10.61
C GLN A 124 1.17 -10.39 12.00
N ALA A 125 2.39 -9.89 12.09
CA ALA A 125 2.99 -9.51 13.38
C ALA A 125 2.18 -8.39 14.07
N TYR A 126 1.65 -7.43 13.30
CA TYR A 126 0.78 -6.39 13.85
C TYR A 126 -0.56 -6.96 14.31
N TYR A 127 -1.20 -7.82 13.50
CA TYR A 127 -2.45 -8.48 13.87
C TYR A 127 -2.31 -9.28 15.17
N ASP A 128 -1.20 -9.98 15.34
CA ASP A 128 -0.95 -10.76 16.56
C ASP A 128 -0.86 -9.87 17.81
N ALA A 129 -0.31 -8.66 17.66
CA ALA A 129 -0.19 -7.67 18.73
C ALA A 129 -1.48 -6.92 19.04
N ILE A 130 -2.49 -6.93 18.16
CA ILE A 130 -3.75 -6.21 18.37
C ILE A 130 -4.59 -6.87 19.47
N GLU A 131 -5.11 -6.06 20.38
CA GLU A 131 -6.14 -6.37 21.36
C GLU A 131 -7.42 -5.64 20.97
N ALA A 132 -8.50 -6.36 20.64
CA ALA A 132 -9.80 -5.82 20.27
C ALA A 132 -10.91 -6.76 20.73
N PRO A 133 -12.17 -6.29 20.94
CA PRO A 133 -13.31 -7.13 21.32
C PRO A 133 -13.57 -8.25 20.30
N ASP A 134 -13.34 -7.98 19.03
CA ASP A 134 -13.32 -8.95 17.95
C ASP A 134 -12.27 -8.51 16.93
N LYS A 135 -11.52 -9.46 16.37
CA LYS A 135 -10.53 -9.18 15.34
C LYS A 135 -10.39 -10.32 14.36
N ASP A 136 -10.12 -9.99 13.11
CA ASP A 136 -9.84 -10.98 12.08
C ASP A 136 -8.82 -10.44 11.07
N LEU A 137 -8.02 -11.37 10.50
CA LEU A 137 -7.09 -11.11 9.41
C LEU A 137 -7.50 -11.93 8.19
N ILE A 138 -8.10 -11.26 7.23
CA ILE A 138 -8.72 -11.87 6.06
C ILE A 138 -7.75 -11.76 4.89
N TRP A 139 -7.27 -12.92 4.42
CA TRP A 139 -6.36 -13.03 3.31
C TRP A 139 -7.09 -13.12 1.96
N PHE A 140 -6.57 -12.41 0.96
CA PHE A 140 -7.02 -12.43 -0.42
C PHE A 140 -5.96 -13.06 -1.29
N GLU A 141 -6.21 -14.29 -1.75
CA GLU A 141 -5.24 -15.16 -2.41
C GLU A 141 -4.78 -14.63 -3.77
N HIS A 142 -5.63 -13.87 -4.45
CA HIS A 142 -5.37 -13.35 -5.79
C HIS A 142 -5.17 -11.84 -5.81
N SER A 143 -4.86 -11.24 -4.68
CA SER A 143 -4.70 -9.80 -4.53
C SER A 143 -3.33 -9.41 -4.01
N ALA A 144 -2.87 -8.23 -4.46
CA ALA A 144 -1.75 -7.50 -3.87
C ALA A 144 -2.29 -6.38 -2.96
N HIS A 145 -1.92 -5.11 -3.20
CA HIS A 145 -2.25 -3.96 -2.34
C HIS A 145 -3.70 -3.45 -2.46
N GLY A 146 -4.50 -4.04 -3.31
CA GLY A 146 -5.85 -3.55 -3.60
C GLY A 146 -6.95 -4.61 -3.64
N PRO A 147 -7.20 -5.40 -2.54
CA PRO A 147 -8.20 -6.47 -2.57
C PRO A 147 -9.59 -6.02 -3.02
N LEU A 148 -10.03 -4.83 -2.62
CA LEU A 148 -11.29 -4.24 -3.08
C LEU A 148 -11.42 -4.14 -4.60
N ARG A 149 -10.29 -3.95 -5.30
CA ARG A 149 -10.26 -3.77 -6.77
C ARG A 149 -9.95 -5.07 -7.49
N GLU A 150 -9.17 -5.94 -6.86
CA GLU A 150 -8.65 -7.16 -7.46
C GLU A 150 -9.60 -8.34 -7.24
N GLU A 151 -10.29 -8.38 -6.08
CA GLU A 151 -11.30 -9.38 -5.72
C GLU A 151 -12.59 -8.72 -5.19
N PRO A 152 -13.27 -7.84 -5.97
CA PRO A 152 -14.33 -6.97 -5.48
C PRO A 152 -15.53 -7.72 -4.90
N GLU A 153 -15.91 -8.84 -5.47
CA GLU A 153 -17.09 -9.59 -5.00
C GLU A 153 -16.80 -10.31 -3.68
N THR A 154 -15.63 -10.92 -3.57
CA THR A 154 -15.14 -11.53 -2.32
C THR A 154 -15.01 -10.47 -1.22
N TYR A 155 -14.41 -9.32 -1.56
CA TYR A 155 -14.24 -8.21 -0.62
C TYR A 155 -15.59 -7.71 -0.08
N LYS A 156 -16.56 -7.41 -0.96
CA LYS A 156 -17.89 -6.92 -0.58
C LYS A 156 -18.65 -7.93 0.27
N ARG A 157 -18.59 -9.22 -0.09
CA ARG A 157 -19.24 -10.29 0.68
C ARG A 157 -18.67 -10.37 2.09
N LEU A 158 -17.34 -10.49 2.23
CA LEU A 158 -16.68 -10.60 3.53
C LEU A 158 -16.85 -9.33 4.38
N LEU A 159 -16.78 -8.14 3.77
CA LEU A 159 -17.07 -6.89 4.49
C LEU A 159 -18.49 -6.85 5.02
N ARG A 160 -19.48 -7.27 4.21
CA ARG A 160 -20.88 -7.33 4.65
C ARG A 160 -21.06 -8.35 5.79
N GLU A 161 -20.49 -9.54 5.70
CA GLU A 161 -20.52 -10.56 6.74
C GLU A 161 -19.96 -10.03 8.07
N LYS A 162 -18.85 -9.31 8.02
CA LYS A 162 -18.24 -8.72 9.22
C LYS A 162 -19.03 -7.55 9.80
N LEU A 163 -19.66 -6.72 8.97
CA LEU A 163 -20.46 -5.58 9.45
C LEU A 163 -21.82 -6.03 10.01
N LEU A 164 -22.50 -6.99 9.36
CA LEU A 164 -23.86 -7.40 9.77
C LEU A 164 -23.90 -8.09 11.13
N GLN A 165 -22.80 -8.62 11.63
CA GLN A 165 -22.76 -9.21 12.98
C GLN A 165 -22.81 -8.17 14.11
N TRP A 166 -22.72 -6.86 13.76
CA TRP A 166 -22.71 -5.75 14.72
C TRP A 166 -23.93 -4.82 14.62
N ILE A 167 -24.86 -5.13 13.71
CA ILE A 167 -26.11 -4.40 13.50
C ILE A 167 -27.29 -5.29 13.93
#